data_1a28a942c97bcc29127013be76dc1d95
#
_entry.id   1a28a942c97bcc29127013be76dc1d95
#
_cell.length_a   1.000
_cell.length_b   1.000
_cell.length_c   1.000
_cell.angle_alpha   90.00
_cell.angle_beta   90.00
_cell.angle_gamma   90.00
#
_symmetry.space_group_name_H-M   'P 1'
#
loop_
_entity.id
_entity.type
_entity.pdbx_description
1 polymer ?
#
loop_
_entity_poly.entity_id
_entity_poly.type
_entity_poly.pdbx_seq_one_letter_code
_entity_poly.pdbx_strand_id
1 'polypeptide(L)'
;QTSLVGSEMCIRDSGGSVLSADPALTSVTLVNTCLAAAAGGLSCAGLYKVFYGKADIMMFMNGVLGGLVGITAGADLMLPTSSIIIGFISGPVVFLSSSLLEKAELDDPVGAIPVHLFCGIWGTLAVGIFGSLASFDQFMIQLACVGITGVFCIVAGTIIVQLVKAVKGLRVTEEAEEAGLDISEHDGSLAYAQFQITSKKYHSGK
;
A
#
# COMPACT_ATOMS: atom_id res chain seq x y z
N GLN A 1 -12.66 8.85 2.53
CA GLN A 1 -13.06 8.11 3.75
C GLN A 1 -12.62 6.64 3.74
N THR A 2 -12.56 5.98 2.59
CA THR A 2 -12.20 4.55 2.48
C THR A 2 -10.75 4.24 2.90
N SER A 3 -9.80 5.12 2.63
CA SER A 3 -8.38 4.90 2.97
C SER A 3 -8.10 5.07 4.46
N LEU A 4 -8.80 5.96 5.17
CA LEU A 4 -8.69 6.09 6.62
C LEU A 4 -9.24 4.85 7.33
N VAL A 5 -10.41 4.35 6.89
CA VAL A 5 -10.99 3.10 7.40
C VAL A 5 -10.07 1.92 7.13
N GLY A 6 -9.43 1.86 5.95
CA GLY A 6 -8.44 0.84 5.61
C GLY A 6 -7.24 0.86 6.56
N SER A 7 -6.68 2.02 6.87
CA SER A 7 -5.54 2.13 7.79
C SER A 7 -5.89 1.75 9.24
N GLU A 8 -7.07 2.12 9.73
CA GLU A 8 -7.55 1.70 11.06
C GLU A 8 -7.78 0.18 11.13
N MET A 9 -8.29 -0.43 10.07
CA MET A 9 -8.43 -1.89 9.98
C MET A 9 -7.06 -2.57 10.01
N CYS A 10 -6.07 -2.10 9.23
CA CYS A 10 -4.72 -2.65 9.23
C CYS A 10 -4.05 -2.56 10.61
N ILE A 11 -4.22 -1.46 11.35
CA ILE A 11 -3.70 -1.32 12.72
C ILE A 11 -4.32 -2.37 13.65
N ARG A 12 -5.63 -2.55 13.58
CA ARG A 12 -6.36 -3.53 14.39
C ARG A 12 -6.00 -4.96 14.02
N ASP A 13 -5.87 -5.25 12.73
CA ASP A 13 -5.50 -6.57 12.23
C ASP A 13 -4.07 -6.94 12.64
N SER A 14 -3.15 -5.96 12.70
CA SER A 14 -1.80 -6.17 13.21
C SER A 14 -1.78 -6.61 14.67
N GLY A 15 -2.70 -6.11 15.50
CA GLY A 15 -2.87 -6.61 16.88
C GLY A 15 -3.25 -8.08 16.96
N GLY A 16 -4.04 -8.57 15.99
CA GLY A 16 -4.42 -9.98 15.85
C GLY A 16 -3.34 -10.87 15.26
N SER A 17 -2.38 -10.32 14.51
CA SER A 17 -1.32 -11.09 13.83
C SER A 17 -0.33 -11.77 14.78
N VAL A 18 -0.27 -11.31 16.04
CA VAL A 18 0.53 -11.97 17.10
C VAL A 18 0.00 -13.37 17.45
N LEU A 19 -1.24 -13.72 17.06
CA LEU A 19 -1.91 -14.98 17.34
C LEU A 19 -1.90 -15.35 18.84
N SER A 20 -1.86 -14.36 19.70
CA SER A 20 -1.81 -14.47 21.15
C SER A 20 -2.76 -13.47 21.80
N ALA A 21 -3.42 -13.89 22.86
CA ALA A 21 -4.22 -13.01 23.71
C ALA A 21 -3.40 -12.34 24.83
N ASP A 22 -2.05 -12.38 24.76
CA ASP A 22 -1.18 -11.71 25.69
C ASP A 22 -1.29 -10.18 25.51
N PRO A 23 -1.79 -9.44 26.55
CA PRO A 23 -1.96 -8.00 26.45
C PRO A 23 -0.66 -7.24 26.22
N ALA A 24 0.48 -7.73 26.72
CA ALA A 24 1.78 -7.07 26.57
C ALA A 24 2.24 -7.13 25.12
N LEU A 25 2.23 -8.31 24.50
CA LEU A 25 2.60 -8.49 23.08
C LEU A 25 1.66 -7.70 22.17
N THR A 26 0.35 -7.80 22.38
CA THR A 26 -0.64 -7.10 21.56
C THR A 26 -0.48 -5.58 21.65
N SER A 27 -0.26 -5.04 22.85
CA SER A 27 -0.09 -3.59 23.03
C SER A 27 1.20 -3.07 22.38
N VAL A 28 2.31 -3.78 22.47
CA VAL A 28 3.56 -3.42 21.81
C VAL A 28 3.39 -3.43 20.28
N THR A 29 2.76 -4.47 19.74
CA THR A 29 2.48 -4.58 18.31
C THR A 29 1.64 -3.42 17.80
N LEU A 30 0.58 -3.04 18.51
CA LEU A 30 -0.28 -1.91 18.14
C LEU A 30 0.49 -0.58 18.17
N VAL A 31 1.28 -0.34 19.22
CA VAL A 31 2.10 0.88 19.33
C VAL A 31 3.12 0.95 18.18
N ASN A 32 3.85 -0.13 17.92
CA ASN A 32 4.84 -0.20 16.85
C ASN A 32 4.21 0.04 15.47
N THR A 33 3.04 -0.53 15.24
CA THR A 33 2.29 -0.35 13.99
C THR A 33 1.85 1.11 13.80
N CYS A 34 1.31 1.75 14.85
CA CYS A 34 0.94 3.17 14.80
C CYS A 34 2.14 4.09 14.55
N LEU A 35 3.26 3.82 15.22
CA LEU A 35 4.50 4.62 15.05
C LEU A 35 5.05 4.51 13.63
N ALA A 36 5.09 3.30 13.07
CA ALA A 36 5.54 3.08 11.70
C ALA A 36 4.62 3.74 10.67
N ALA A 37 3.30 3.65 10.87
CA ALA A 37 2.31 4.32 10.02
C ALA A 37 2.49 5.85 10.00
N ALA A 38 2.61 6.46 11.18
CA ALA A 38 2.81 7.91 11.29
C ALA A 38 4.14 8.35 10.66
N ALA A 39 5.23 7.61 10.91
CA ALA A 39 6.54 7.91 10.34
C ALA A 39 6.55 7.79 8.80
N GLY A 40 5.89 6.76 8.24
CA GLY A 40 5.76 6.54 6.80
C GLY A 40 4.98 7.65 6.11
N GLY A 41 3.83 8.03 6.68
CA GLY A 41 3.03 9.14 6.15
C GLY A 41 3.78 10.47 6.14
N LEU A 42 4.42 10.82 7.25
CA LEU A 42 5.17 12.07 7.37
C LEU A 42 6.39 12.12 6.43
N SER A 43 7.13 11.02 6.31
CA SER A 43 8.31 10.97 5.44
C SER A 43 7.94 11.01 3.96
N CYS A 44 6.88 10.30 3.53
CA CYS A 44 6.40 10.33 2.16
C CYS A 44 5.86 11.72 1.77
N ALA A 45 4.99 12.31 2.60
CA ALA A 45 4.46 13.64 2.36
C ALA A 45 5.55 14.72 2.40
N GLY A 46 6.52 14.58 3.29
CA GLY A 46 7.68 15.46 3.38
C GLY A 46 8.51 15.45 2.11
N LEU A 47 8.83 14.27 1.59
CA LEU A 47 9.53 14.12 0.31
C LEU A 47 8.73 14.71 -0.84
N TYR A 48 7.45 14.36 -0.97
CA TYR A 48 6.61 14.88 -2.03
C TYR A 48 6.58 16.42 -2.02
N LYS A 49 6.44 17.02 -0.82
CA LYS A 49 6.47 18.48 -0.65
C LYS A 49 7.81 19.08 -1.07
N VAL A 50 8.93 18.41 -0.77
CA VAL A 50 10.27 18.91 -1.16
C VAL A 50 10.44 18.90 -2.69
N PHE A 51 9.98 17.85 -3.37
CA PHE A 51 10.15 17.72 -4.82
C PHE A 51 9.12 18.51 -5.64
N TYR A 52 7.86 18.57 -5.17
CA TYR A 52 6.75 19.18 -5.93
C TYR A 52 6.22 20.48 -5.33
N GLY A 53 6.75 20.92 -4.18
CA GLY A 53 6.36 22.18 -3.52
C GLY A 53 4.98 22.17 -2.86
N LYS A 54 4.20 21.12 -3.02
CA LYS A 54 2.84 20.96 -2.46
C LYS A 54 2.72 19.64 -1.72
N ALA A 55 1.87 19.59 -0.71
CA ALA A 55 1.53 18.31 -0.06
C ALA A 55 0.42 17.62 -0.87
N ASP A 56 0.60 16.33 -1.14
CA ASP A 56 -0.40 15.47 -1.77
C ASP A 56 -0.99 14.52 -0.73
N ILE A 57 -2.32 14.47 -0.66
CA ILE A 57 -3.02 13.68 0.35
C ILE A 57 -2.96 12.18 0.03
N MET A 58 -2.96 11.81 -1.26
CA MET A 58 -2.86 10.40 -1.68
C MET A 58 -1.48 9.85 -1.35
N MET A 59 -0.42 10.63 -1.62
CA MET A 59 0.94 10.24 -1.25
C MET A 59 1.14 10.16 0.26
N PHE A 60 0.52 11.06 1.04
CA PHE A 60 0.49 10.93 2.50
C PHE A 60 -0.16 9.61 2.94
N MET A 61 -1.35 9.30 2.40
CA MET A 61 -2.09 8.09 2.74
C MET A 61 -1.33 6.82 2.32
N ASN A 62 -0.75 6.80 1.13
CA ASN A 62 0.08 5.70 0.66
C ASN A 62 1.36 5.55 1.51
N GLY A 63 1.93 6.66 2.00
CA GLY A 63 3.02 6.63 2.97
C GLY A 63 2.62 6.00 4.30
N VAL A 64 1.43 6.31 4.82
CA VAL A 64 0.86 5.68 6.02
C VAL A 64 0.71 4.17 5.80
N LEU A 65 0.08 3.76 4.69
CA LEU A 65 -0.08 2.35 4.33
C LEU A 65 1.28 1.66 4.13
N GLY A 66 2.25 2.32 3.47
CA GLY A 66 3.60 1.81 3.31
C GLY A 66 4.32 1.57 4.63
N GLY A 67 4.13 2.47 5.62
CA GLY A 67 4.62 2.28 6.98
C GLY A 67 3.99 1.09 7.69
N LEU A 68 2.68 0.91 7.54
CA LEU A 68 1.94 -0.25 8.07
C LEU A 68 2.46 -1.56 7.48
N VAL A 69 2.60 -1.63 6.15
CA VAL A 69 3.11 -2.81 5.45
C VAL A 69 4.56 -3.08 5.84
N GLY A 70 5.40 -2.03 5.91
CA GLY A 70 6.81 -2.16 6.25
C GLY A 70 7.09 -2.73 7.64
N ILE A 71 6.18 -2.53 8.61
CA ILE A 71 6.33 -3.08 9.98
C ILE A 71 5.67 -4.45 10.15
N THR A 72 4.77 -4.86 9.26
CA THR A 72 3.89 -6.03 9.45
C THR A 72 4.67 -7.32 9.68
N ALA A 73 5.83 -7.50 9.06
CA ALA A 73 6.61 -8.73 9.17
C ALA A 73 7.23 -8.97 10.58
N GLY A 74 7.30 -7.95 11.44
CA GLY A 74 7.96 -8.10 12.73
C GLY A 74 7.53 -7.06 13.76
N ALA A 75 6.27 -6.64 13.77
CA ALA A 75 5.77 -5.60 14.67
C ALA A 75 5.91 -5.96 16.17
N ASP A 76 5.85 -7.24 16.49
CA ASP A 76 6.05 -7.82 17.83
C ASP A 76 7.53 -8.00 18.21
N LEU A 77 8.42 -8.05 17.22
CA LEU A 77 9.85 -8.28 17.37
C LEU A 77 10.67 -7.00 17.47
N MET A 78 10.07 -5.86 17.15
CA MET A 78 10.75 -4.58 17.02
C MET A 78 10.64 -3.72 18.28
N LEU A 79 11.67 -2.91 18.52
CA LEU A 79 11.58 -1.79 19.45
C LEU A 79 10.80 -0.62 18.80
N PRO A 80 10.12 0.24 19.59
CA PRO A 80 9.43 1.41 19.06
C PRO A 80 10.31 2.33 18.20
N THR A 81 11.59 2.48 18.56
CA THR A 81 12.56 3.24 17.75
C THR A 81 12.83 2.62 16.38
N SER A 82 12.98 1.29 16.33
CA SER A 82 13.16 0.56 15.08
C SER A 82 11.91 0.67 14.18
N SER A 83 10.73 0.63 14.79
CA SER A 83 9.45 0.77 14.07
C SER A 83 9.33 2.15 13.41
N ILE A 84 9.75 3.22 14.11
CA ILE A 84 9.81 4.56 13.52
C ILE A 84 10.77 4.60 12.33
N ILE A 85 11.96 3.99 12.45
CA ILE A 85 12.95 3.97 11.37
C ILE A 85 12.41 3.19 10.16
N ILE A 86 11.83 2.01 10.39
CA ILE A 86 11.25 1.18 9.34
C ILE A 86 10.15 1.94 8.59
N GLY A 87 9.23 2.56 9.33
CA GLY A 87 8.17 3.38 8.75
C GLY A 87 8.72 4.60 8.00
N PHE A 88 9.70 5.29 8.58
CA PHE A 88 10.32 6.46 7.95
C PHE A 88 11.00 6.10 6.61
N ILE A 89 11.61 4.92 6.48
CA ILE A 89 12.19 4.43 5.22
C ILE A 89 11.09 3.99 4.24
N SER A 90 9.96 3.47 4.73
CA SER A 90 8.84 3.08 3.88
C SER A 90 8.26 4.25 3.06
N GLY A 91 8.24 5.47 3.60
CA GLY A 91 7.78 6.64 2.87
C GLY A 91 8.59 6.93 1.60
N PRO A 92 9.92 7.09 1.65
CA PRO A 92 10.78 7.13 0.48
C PRO A 92 10.59 5.96 -0.50
N VAL A 93 10.43 4.73 0.01
CA VAL A 93 10.18 3.56 -0.83
C VAL A 93 8.90 3.73 -1.64
N VAL A 94 7.80 4.15 -1.01
CA VAL A 94 6.54 4.46 -1.71
C VAL A 94 6.74 5.55 -2.74
N PHE A 95 7.34 6.67 -2.37
CA PHE A 95 7.54 7.81 -3.26
C PHE A 95 8.36 7.45 -4.51
N LEU A 96 9.49 6.77 -4.32
CA LEU A 96 10.39 6.40 -5.41
C LEU A 96 9.78 5.33 -6.32
N SER A 97 9.11 4.33 -5.73
CA SER A 97 8.48 3.26 -6.52
C SER A 97 7.25 3.75 -7.29
N SER A 98 6.46 4.69 -6.75
CA SER A 98 5.38 5.35 -7.49
C SER A 98 5.95 6.10 -8.72
N SER A 99 7.00 6.90 -8.52
CA SER A 99 7.66 7.61 -9.63
C SER A 99 8.28 6.66 -10.66
N LEU A 100 8.74 5.48 -10.23
CA LEU A 100 9.25 4.45 -11.14
C LEU A 100 8.15 3.84 -12.01
N LEU A 101 6.98 3.55 -11.42
CA LEU A 101 5.82 3.01 -12.15
C LEU A 101 5.28 4.02 -13.16
N GLU A 102 5.16 5.30 -12.78
CA GLU A 102 4.77 6.37 -13.71
C GLU A 102 5.72 6.45 -14.92
N LYS A 103 7.04 6.38 -14.69
CA LYS A 103 8.03 6.36 -15.79
C LYS A 103 7.98 5.11 -16.63
N ALA A 104 7.55 3.99 -16.07
CA ALA A 104 7.37 2.73 -16.77
C ALA A 104 6.02 2.63 -17.49
N GLU A 105 5.19 3.69 -17.42
CA GLU A 105 3.84 3.74 -17.99
C GLU A 105 2.94 2.58 -17.49
N LEU A 106 3.16 2.15 -16.23
CA LEU A 106 2.34 1.14 -15.57
C LEU A 106 1.28 1.83 -14.71
N ASP A 107 0.03 1.53 -15.04
CA ASP A 107 -1.13 2.08 -14.34
C ASP A 107 -1.33 1.39 -12.99
N ASP A 108 -1.31 2.18 -11.92
CA ASP A 108 -1.60 1.75 -10.55
C ASP A 108 -2.40 2.85 -9.84
N PRO A 109 -3.72 2.88 -10.05
CA PRO A 109 -4.58 4.00 -9.65
C PRO A 109 -4.63 4.24 -8.13
N VAL A 110 -4.28 3.25 -7.32
CA VAL A 110 -4.32 3.35 -5.85
C VAL A 110 -2.94 3.25 -5.20
N GLY A 111 -1.88 3.02 -5.97
CA GLY A 111 -0.53 2.83 -5.43
C GLY A 111 -0.34 1.48 -4.73
N ALA A 112 -1.03 0.44 -5.19
CA ALA A 112 -0.96 -0.89 -4.59
C ALA A 112 0.44 -1.53 -4.71
N ILE A 113 1.09 -1.39 -5.84
CA ILE A 113 2.43 -1.94 -6.08
C ILE A 113 3.50 -1.25 -5.20
N PRO A 114 3.59 0.09 -5.13
CA PRO A 114 4.47 0.79 -4.21
C PRO A 114 4.29 0.38 -2.76
N VAL A 115 3.06 0.31 -2.31
CA VAL A 115 2.73 0.04 -0.91
C VAL A 115 2.94 -1.44 -0.56
N HIS A 116 2.35 -2.36 -1.33
CA HIS A 116 2.34 -3.78 -0.93
C HIS A 116 3.56 -4.55 -1.41
N LEU A 117 4.01 -4.35 -2.65
CA LEU A 117 5.17 -5.07 -3.16
C LEU A 117 6.47 -4.49 -2.58
N PHE A 118 6.73 -3.20 -2.81
CA PHE A 118 8.03 -2.62 -2.43
C PHE A 118 8.19 -2.48 -0.92
N CYS A 119 7.17 -1.99 -0.19
CA CYS A 119 7.26 -1.93 1.27
C CYS A 119 7.12 -3.31 1.93
N GLY A 120 6.46 -4.29 1.29
CA GLY A 120 6.43 -5.68 1.76
C GLY A 120 7.80 -6.34 1.68
N ILE A 121 8.54 -6.16 0.57
CA ILE A 121 9.93 -6.61 0.45
C ILE A 121 10.79 -5.93 1.51
N TRP A 122 10.69 -4.60 1.63
CA TRP A 122 11.43 -3.84 2.63
C TRP A 122 11.15 -4.34 4.05
N GLY A 123 9.88 -4.46 4.45
CA GLY A 123 9.50 -4.91 5.79
C GLY A 123 9.95 -6.32 6.11
N THR A 124 9.89 -7.23 5.14
CA THR A 124 10.39 -8.60 5.29
C THR A 124 11.90 -8.61 5.53
N LEU A 125 12.67 -7.85 4.76
CA LEU A 125 14.13 -7.74 4.93
C LEU A 125 14.51 -7.01 6.21
N ALA A 126 13.69 -6.07 6.69
CA ALA A 126 13.90 -5.32 7.92
C ALA A 126 13.97 -6.23 9.16
N VAL A 127 13.29 -7.38 9.15
CA VAL A 127 13.39 -8.37 10.26
C VAL A 127 14.82 -8.91 10.42
N GLY A 128 15.56 -9.04 9.34
CA GLY A 128 16.98 -9.45 9.40
C GLY A 128 17.94 -8.34 9.83
N ILE A 129 17.48 -7.07 9.82
CA ILE A 129 18.30 -5.89 10.14
C ILE A 129 17.98 -5.37 11.54
N PHE A 130 16.70 -5.36 11.93
CA PHE A 130 16.18 -4.79 13.16
C PHE A 130 15.50 -5.87 14.01
N GLY A 131 15.36 -5.57 15.31
CA GLY A 131 14.60 -6.41 16.23
C GLY A 131 15.40 -7.54 16.87
N SER A 132 14.68 -8.43 17.55
CA SER A 132 15.29 -9.51 18.35
C SER A 132 15.91 -10.64 17.52
N LEU A 133 15.52 -10.78 16.25
CA LEU A 133 16.01 -11.80 15.32
C LEU A 133 17.08 -11.26 14.35
N ALA A 134 17.51 -10.02 14.50
CA ALA A 134 18.47 -9.38 13.59
C ALA A 134 19.76 -10.19 13.47
N SER A 135 20.02 -10.73 12.29
CA SER A 135 21.25 -11.46 11.95
C SER A 135 21.40 -11.56 10.44
N PHE A 136 22.64 -11.80 9.98
CA PHE A 136 22.90 -12.00 8.55
C PHE A 136 22.19 -13.25 8.02
N ASP A 137 22.15 -14.32 8.79
CA ASP A 137 21.45 -15.55 8.41
C ASP A 137 19.95 -15.30 8.27
N GLN A 138 19.34 -14.58 9.20
CA GLN A 138 17.94 -14.20 9.11
C GLN A 138 17.66 -13.32 7.88
N PHE A 139 18.53 -12.37 7.59
CA PHE A 139 18.40 -11.55 6.37
C PHE A 139 18.42 -12.39 5.10
N MET A 140 19.33 -13.38 5.01
CA MET A 140 19.40 -14.29 3.85
C MET A 140 18.17 -15.20 3.74
N ILE A 141 17.63 -15.66 4.86
CA ILE A 141 16.37 -16.42 4.90
C ILE A 141 15.21 -15.55 4.39
N GLN A 142 15.09 -14.32 4.87
CA GLN A 142 14.05 -13.40 4.42
C GLN A 142 14.17 -13.08 2.92
N LEU A 143 15.38 -12.88 2.42
CA LEU A 143 15.63 -12.64 1.00
C LEU A 143 15.21 -13.86 0.15
N ALA A 144 15.52 -15.07 0.59
CA ALA A 144 15.10 -16.29 -0.08
C ALA A 144 13.56 -16.44 -0.07
N CYS A 145 12.91 -16.16 1.05
CA CYS A 145 11.44 -16.17 1.16
C CYS A 145 10.77 -15.17 0.20
N VAL A 146 11.31 -13.94 0.11
CA VAL A 146 10.85 -12.94 -0.86
C VAL A 146 10.95 -13.47 -2.29
N GLY A 147 12.09 -14.08 -2.65
CA GLY A 147 12.30 -14.64 -3.97
C GLY A 147 11.33 -15.76 -4.31
N ILE A 148 11.17 -16.74 -3.39
CA ILE A 148 10.26 -17.88 -3.56
C ILE A 148 8.81 -17.40 -3.69
N THR A 149 8.38 -16.51 -2.80
CA THR A 149 7.02 -15.93 -2.83
C THR A 149 6.79 -15.15 -4.12
N GLY A 150 7.76 -14.36 -4.56
CA GLY A 150 7.69 -13.60 -5.81
C GLY A 150 7.50 -14.51 -7.03
N VAL A 151 8.30 -15.56 -7.16
CA VAL A 151 8.14 -16.56 -8.25
C VAL A 151 6.77 -17.24 -8.18
N PHE A 152 6.35 -17.66 -6.98
CA PHE A 152 5.03 -18.27 -6.80
C PHE A 152 3.89 -17.33 -7.23
N CYS A 153 3.92 -16.05 -6.80
CA CYS A 153 2.90 -15.07 -7.15
C CYS A 153 2.85 -14.79 -8.66
N ILE A 154 4.01 -14.69 -9.32
CA ILE A 154 4.06 -14.48 -10.78
C ILE A 154 3.45 -15.68 -11.51
N VAL A 155 3.84 -16.89 -11.16
CA VAL A 155 3.34 -18.12 -11.81
C VAL A 155 1.83 -18.28 -11.56
N ALA A 156 1.42 -18.26 -10.29
CA ALA A 156 0.02 -18.45 -9.91
C ALA A 156 -0.87 -17.34 -10.48
N GLY A 157 -0.44 -16.08 -10.36
CA GLY A 157 -1.17 -14.92 -10.90
C GLY A 157 -1.33 -15.01 -12.42
N THR A 158 -0.26 -15.38 -13.13
CA THR A 158 -0.32 -15.57 -14.59
C THR A 158 -1.32 -16.66 -14.98
N ILE A 159 -1.31 -17.80 -14.29
CA ILE A 159 -2.26 -18.90 -14.53
C ILE A 159 -3.70 -18.42 -14.30
N ILE A 160 -3.97 -17.75 -13.16
CA ILE A 160 -5.30 -17.24 -12.83
C ILE A 160 -5.79 -16.26 -13.88
N VAL A 161 -4.95 -15.28 -14.24
CA VAL A 161 -5.31 -14.27 -15.25
C VAL A 161 -5.61 -14.92 -16.60
N GLN A 162 -4.83 -15.89 -17.06
CA GLN A 162 -5.07 -16.59 -18.31
C GLN A 162 -6.37 -17.43 -18.28
N LEU A 163 -6.66 -18.07 -17.14
CA LEU A 163 -7.92 -18.80 -16.95
C LEU A 163 -9.13 -17.86 -17.01
N VAL A 164 -9.08 -16.73 -16.31
CA VAL A 164 -10.17 -15.72 -16.35
C VAL A 164 -10.33 -15.18 -17.76
N LYS A 165 -9.23 -14.86 -18.45
CA LYS A 165 -9.25 -14.41 -19.85
C LYS A 165 -9.93 -15.41 -20.78
N ALA A 166 -9.68 -16.70 -20.59
CA ALA A 166 -10.26 -17.76 -21.42
C ALA A 166 -11.77 -17.95 -21.16
N VAL A 167 -12.26 -17.69 -19.94
CA VAL A 167 -13.65 -17.95 -19.55
C VAL A 167 -14.54 -16.71 -19.72
N LYS A 168 -14.10 -15.55 -19.31
CA LYS A 168 -14.93 -14.32 -19.29
C LYS A 168 -14.33 -13.13 -20.04
N GLY A 169 -13.06 -13.21 -20.48
CA GLY A 169 -12.32 -12.03 -20.93
C GLY A 169 -11.79 -11.21 -19.77
N LEU A 170 -10.90 -10.25 -20.07
CA LEU A 170 -10.27 -9.36 -19.07
C LEU A 170 -10.72 -7.91 -19.18
N ARG A 171 -11.34 -7.52 -20.28
CA ARG A 171 -11.84 -6.16 -20.51
C ARG A 171 -13.34 -6.18 -20.76
N VAL A 172 -13.98 -5.16 -20.30
CA VAL A 172 -15.36 -4.83 -20.63
C VAL A 172 -15.44 -4.35 -22.10
N THR A 173 -16.63 -4.17 -22.62
CA THR A 173 -16.83 -3.61 -23.97
C THR A 173 -16.36 -2.15 -24.01
N GLU A 174 -15.92 -1.68 -25.16
CA GLU A 174 -15.46 -0.30 -25.36
C GLU A 174 -16.54 0.72 -24.96
N GLU A 175 -17.82 0.41 -25.26
CA GLU A 175 -18.96 1.23 -24.85
C GLU A 175 -19.14 1.32 -23.34
N ALA A 176 -18.92 0.23 -22.61
CA ALA A 176 -18.98 0.22 -21.14
C ALA A 176 -17.79 0.95 -20.51
N GLU A 177 -16.59 0.87 -21.14
CA GLU A 177 -15.38 1.57 -20.71
C GLU A 177 -15.54 3.09 -20.91
N GLU A 178 -16.10 3.55 -22.05
CA GLU A 178 -16.40 4.95 -22.31
C GLU A 178 -17.52 5.51 -21.40
N ALA A 179 -18.54 4.72 -21.11
CA ALA A 179 -19.63 5.12 -20.21
C ALA A 179 -19.19 5.18 -18.73
N GLY A 180 -18.14 4.45 -18.36
CA GLY A 180 -17.68 4.25 -17.00
C GLY A 180 -18.34 3.05 -16.32
N LEU A 181 -17.56 2.24 -15.64
CA LEU A 181 -18.03 1.00 -14.98
C LEU A 181 -19.01 1.27 -13.83
N ASP A 182 -18.89 2.41 -13.17
CA ASP A 182 -19.83 2.83 -12.12
C ASP A 182 -21.26 2.99 -12.66
N ILE A 183 -21.40 3.36 -13.95
CA ILE A 183 -22.68 3.53 -14.61
C ILE A 183 -23.15 2.22 -15.26
N SER A 184 -22.23 1.48 -15.88
CA SER A 184 -22.59 0.30 -16.67
C SER A 184 -22.80 -0.97 -15.84
N GLU A 185 -22.11 -1.11 -14.69
CA GLU A 185 -22.18 -2.30 -13.83
C GLU A 185 -22.74 -2.03 -12.43
N HIS A 186 -22.63 -0.80 -11.96
CA HIS A 186 -23.14 -0.38 -10.65
C HIS A 186 -24.01 0.85 -10.88
N ASP A 187 -25.21 0.91 -10.34
CA ASP A 187 -26.13 2.05 -10.48
C ASP A 187 -25.56 3.33 -9.82
N GLY A 188 -24.34 3.69 -10.22
CA GLY A 188 -23.50 4.77 -9.67
C GLY A 188 -23.88 6.17 -10.18
N SER A 189 -24.93 6.31 -10.99
CA SER A 189 -25.39 7.59 -11.55
C SER A 189 -25.67 8.67 -10.48
N LEU A 190 -26.00 8.25 -9.26
CA LEU A 190 -26.29 9.15 -8.13
C LEU A 190 -25.03 9.68 -7.44
N ALA A 191 -23.92 8.96 -7.43
CA ALA A 191 -22.70 9.39 -6.72
C ALA A 191 -21.96 10.53 -7.45
N TYR A 192 -22.01 10.55 -8.79
CA TYR A 192 -21.25 11.49 -9.63
C TYR A 192 -22.13 12.48 -10.41
N ALA A 193 -23.45 12.34 -10.39
CA ALA A 193 -24.38 13.21 -11.10
C ALA A 193 -24.20 14.70 -10.72
N GLN A 194 -23.86 15.00 -9.48
CA GLN A 194 -23.60 16.37 -9.02
C GLN A 194 -22.23 16.90 -9.52
N PHE A 195 -21.23 16.03 -9.72
CA PHE A 195 -19.92 16.43 -10.27
C PHE A 195 -20.01 16.82 -11.73
N GLN A 196 -20.78 16.13 -12.54
CA GLN A 196 -20.98 16.47 -13.97
C GLN A 196 -21.70 17.81 -14.14
N ILE A 197 -22.64 18.15 -13.27
CA ILE A 197 -23.34 19.43 -13.30
C ILE A 197 -22.38 20.60 -12.97
N THR A 198 -21.42 20.40 -12.05
CA THR A 198 -20.46 21.42 -11.67
C THR A 198 -19.40 21.65 -12.77
N SER A 199 -18.96 20.59 -13.47
CA SER A 199 -17.97 20.71 -14.54
C SER A 199 -18.54 21.43 -15.78
N LYS A 200 -19.80 21.19 -16.14
CA LYS A 200 -20.48 21.92 -17.23
C LYS A 200 -20.65 23.43 -16.95
N LYS A 201 -20.83 23.84 -15.70
CA LYS A 201 -20.87 25.25 -15.32
C LYS A 201 -19.52 25.95 -15.44
N TYR A 202 -18.41 25.24 -15.28
CA TYR A 202 -17.07 25.81 -15.38
C TYR A 202 -16.59 26.05 -16.81
N HIS A 203 -17.15 25.31 -17.80
CA HIS A 203 -16.78 25.46 -19.22
C HIS A 203 -17.73 26.37 -20.03
N SER A 204 -18.87 26.78 -19.48
CA SER A 204 -19.79 27.70 -20.15
C SER A 204 -19.57 29.19 -19.81
N GLY A 205 -18.50 29.53 -19.13
CA GLY A 205 -18.16 30.89 -18.69
C GLY A 205 -16.88 31.46 -19.34
N LYS A 206 -16.64 31.17 -20.63
CA LYS A 206 -15.69 31.90 -21.46
C LYS A 206 -16.30 32.28 -22.79
#